data_89fdd2d76646ec0e57be9fbf42338e43
#
_entry.id   89fdd2d76646ec0e57be9fbf42338e43
#
_cell.length_a   1.000
_cell.length_b   1.000
_cell.length_c   1.000
_cell.angle_alpha   90.00
_cell.angle_beta   90.00
_cell.angle_gamma   90.00
#
_symmetry.space_group_name_H-M   'P 1'
#
loop_
_entity.id
_entity.type
_entity.pdbx_description
1 polymer ?
#
loop_
_entity_poly.entity_id
_entity_poly.type
_entity_poly.pdbx_seq_one_letter_code
_entity_poly.pdbx_strand_id
1 'polypeptide(L)'
;MIATLNLLALLALVSVCYQDMRYRGVYWIFFPVLSALFFFLKFKQVGWVNTLQDAGYAIAFLVVQLLLVWLYFSAKHRKLFNIVDSYLGLGDILFLVTLAFYLSPLNYVVFYLLSLILVLVYVLVTKRIKGMDHIHIPLAGLQAAFLAILLFLDLVQPQLQLCQDSWIYKTYLFNGI
;
A
#
# COMPACT_ATOMS: atom_id res chain seq x y z
N MET A 1 11.75 -15.42 15.40
CA MET A 1 12.14 -14.05 14.98
C MET A 1 11.31 -13.53 13.81
N ILE A 2 11.22 -14.22 12.64
CA ILE A 2 10.35 -13.76 11.52
C ILE A 2 8.88 -13.73 11.92
N ALA A 3 8.38 -14.76 12.60
CA ALA A 3 6.99 -14.80 13.08
C ALA A 3 6.65 -13.66 14.05
N THR A 4 7.57 -13.29 14.93
CA THR A 4 7.38 -12.16 15.85
C THR A 4 7.34 -10.83 15.12
N LEU A 5 8.18 -10.62 14.09
CA LEU A 5 8.15 -9.43 13.24
C LEU A 5 6.85 -9.33 12.44
N ASN A 6 6.37 -10.44 11.88
CA ASN A 6 5.09 -10.49 11.18
C ASN A 6 3.91 -10.16 12.10
N LEU A 7 3.92 -10.67 13.33
CA LEU A 7 2.89 -10.34 14.31
C LEU A 7 2.90 -8.85 14.67
N LEU A 8 4.09 -8.28 14.88
CA LEU A 8 4.24 -6.83 15.15
C LEU A 8 3.76 -5.99 13.94
N ALA A 9 4.08 -6.40 12.72
CA ALA A 9 3.61 -5.73 11.51
C ALA A 9 2.08 -5.80 11.39
N LEU A 10 1.47 -6.95 11.67
CA LEU A 10 0.00 -7.09 11.69
C LEU A 10 -0.64 -6.19 12.75
N LEU A 11 -0.11 -6.16 13.96
CA LEU A 11 -0.62 -5.29 15.03
C LEU A 11 -0.50 -3.80 14.64
N ALA A 12 0.60 -3.40 14.03
CA ALA A 12 0.80 -2.04 13.55
C ALA A 12 -0.19 -1.69 12.41
N LEU A 13 -0.41 -2.60 11.45
CA LEU A 13 -1.41 -2.41 10.37
C LEU A 13 -2.83 -2.29 10.91
N VAL A 14 -3.21 -3.14 11.86
CA VAL A 14 -4.53 -3.06 12.51
C VAL A 14 -4.67 -1.72 13.26
N SER A 15 -3.60 -1.25 13.90
CA SER A 15 -3.60 0.05 14.59
C SER A 15 -3.77 1.21 13.60
N VAL A 16 -3.07 1.19 12.45
CA VAL A 16 -3.23 2.18 11.36
C VAL A 16 -4.66 2.15 10.84
N CYS A 17 -5.20 0.97 10.54
CA CYS A 17 -6.58 0.80 10.09
C CYS A 17 -7.58 1.38 11.09
N TYR A 18 -7.45 1.03 12.37
CA TYR A 18 -8.32 1.53 13.43
C TYR A 18 -8.25 3.05 13.58
N GLN A 19 -7.04 3.62 13.59
CA GLN A 19 -6.85 5.07 13.72
C GLN A 19 -7.47 5.83 12.53
N ASP A 20 -7.18 5.39 11.31
CA ASP A 20 -7.68 6.07 10.12
C ASP A 20 -9.21 5.99 10.01
N MET A 21 -9.80 4.82 10.32
CA MET A 21 -11.27 4.66 10.30
C MET A 21 -11.97 5.43 11.42
N ARG A 22 -11.34 5.56 12.61
CA ARG A 22 -11.95 6.19 13.77
C ARG A 22 -11.73 7.69 13.84
N TYR A 23 -10.48 8.12 13.58
CA TYR A 23 -10.01 9.50 13.76
C TYR A 23 -9.76 10.21 12.44
N ARG A 24 -9.84 9.51 11.29
CA ARG A 24 -9.54 10.04 9.94
C ARG A 24 -8.14 10.65 9.85
N GLY A 25 -7.22 10.03 10.53
CA GLY A 25 -5.81 10.41 10.56
C GLY A 25 -5.00 9.39 11.33
N VAL A 26 -3.78 9.17 10.89
CA VAL A 26 -2.83 8.23 11.49
C VAL A 26 -1.67 9.01 12.09
N TYR A 27 -1.26 8.66 13.31
CA TYR A 27 -0.04 9.24 13.88
C TYR A 27 1.16 8.90 13.02
N TRP A 28 1.88 9.92 12.59
CA TRP A 28 3.00 9.81 11.65
C TRP A 28 4.09 8.82 12.09
N ILE A 29 4.24 8.58 13.39
CA ILE A 29 5.22 7.64 13.96
C ILE A 29 5.01 6.18 13.50
N PHE A 30 3.78 5.80 13.14
CA PHE A 30 3.49 4.44 12.65
C PHE A 30 4.16 4.15 11.31
N PHE A 31 4.33 5.16 10.44
CA PHE A 31 4.91 4.95 9.11
C PHE A 31 6.41 4.58 9.17
N PRO A 32 7.29 5.30 9.88
CA PRO A 32 8.68 4.87 10.01
C PRO A 32 8.84 3.56 10.77
N VAL A 33 8.02 3.28 11.79
CA VAL A 33 8.05 1.99 12.51
C VAL A 33 7.68 0.85 11.59
N LEU A 34 6.58 0.99 10.83
CA LEU A 34 6.15 0.01 9.83
C LEU A 34 7.18 -0.17 8.73
N SER A 35 7.77 0.93 8.22
CA SER A 35 8.82 0.88 7.20
C SER A 35 10.03 0.07 7.68
N ALA A 36 10.45 0.27 8.92
CA ALA A 36 11.55 -0.48 9.52
C ALA A 36 11.19 -1.97 9.66
N LEU A 37 10.00 -2.30 10.17
CA LEU A 37 9.52 -3.69 10.29
C LEU A 37 9.48 -4.39 8.92
N PHE A 38 8.92 -3.76 7.92
CA PHE A 38 8.80 -4.27 6.56
C PHE A 38 10.15 -4.45 5.89
N PHE A 39 11.04 -3.46 6.05
CA PHE A 39 12.41 -3.56 5.57
C PHE A 39 13.13 -4.76 6.17
N PHE A 40 13.07 -4.96 7.49
CA PHE A 40 13.71 -6.11 8.15
C PHE A 40 13.09 -7.44 7.75
N LEU A 41 11.76 -7.51 7.56
CA LEU A 41 11.07 -8.70 7.08
C LEU A 41 11.55 -9.09 5.68
N LYS A 42 11.55 -8.13 4.74
CA LYS A 42 12.00 -8.36 3.36
C LYS A 42 13.49 -8.63 3.29
N PHE A 43 14.31 -7.89 4.04
CA PHE A 43 15.76 -8.12 4.12
C PHE A 43 16.11 -9.57 4.49
N LYS A 44 15.37 -10.15 5.44
CA LYS A 44 15.56 -11.54 5.87
C LYS A 44 15.17 -12.57 4.81
N GLN A 45 14.33 -12.21 3.86
CA GLN A 45 13.83 -13.11 2.81
C GLN A 45 14.65 -13.01 1.51
N VAL A 46 14.97 -11.78 1.06
CA VAL A 46 15.59 -11.55 -0.26
C VAL A 46 16.97 -10.90 -0.21
N GLY A 47 17.43 -10.49 0.98
CA GLY A 47 18.73 -9.84 1.18
C GLY A 47 18.71 -8.33 0.93
N TRP A 48 19.84 -7.66 1.26
CA TRP A 48 19.97 -6.20 1.28
C TRP A 48 19.79 -5.54 -0.09
N VAL A 49 20.53 -6.05 -1.08
CA VAL A 49 20.57 -5.44 -2.43
C VAL A 49 19.20 -5.47 -3.08
N ASN A 50 18.55 -6.64 -3.07
CA ASN A 50 17.23 -6.81 -3.67
C ASN A 50 16.16 -5.97 -2.96
N THR A 51 16.23 -5.87 -1.63
CA THR A 51 15.29 -5.05 -0.85
C THR A 51 15.36 -3.58 -1.25
N LEU A 52 16.57 -3.02 -1.41
CA LEU A 52 16.76 -1.62 -1.80
C LEU A 52 16.39 -1.37 -3.26
N GLN A 53 16.73 -2.29 -4.17
CA GLN A 53 16.35 -2.18 -5.58
C GLN A 53 14.84 -2.20 -5.76
N ASP A 54 14.17 -3.15 -5.13
CA ASP A 54 12.71 -3.27 -5.20
C ASP A 54 12.01 -2.04 -4.62
N ALA A 55 12.49 -1.54 -3.46
CA ALA A 55 11.97 -0.31 -2.88
C ALA A 55 12.17 0.89 -3.81
N GLY A 56 13.33 0.97 -4.48
CA GLY A 56 13.62 2.00 -5.48
C GLY A 56 12.63 1.97 -6.65
N TYR A 57 12.35 0.80 -7.22
CA TYR A 57 11.37 0.65 -8.30
C TYR A 57 9.94 0.99 -7.85
N ALA A 58 9.53 0.54 -6.66
CA ALA A 58 8.21 0.85 -6.11
C ALA A 58 8.03 2.35 -5.84
N ILE A 59 9.05 3.01 -5.28
CA ILE A 59 9.04 4.47 -5.05
C ILE A 59 9.05 5.22 -6.38
N ALA A 60 9.84 4.80 -7.38
CA ALA A 60 9.83 5.41 -8.70
C ALA A 60 8.44 5.32 -9.35
N PHE A 61 7.78 4.16 -9.28
CA PHE A 61 6.40 4.00 -9.74
C PHE A 61 5.46 4.98 -9.02
N LEU A 62 5.54 5.07 -7.69
CA LEU A 62 4.72 5.98 -6.90
C LEU A 62 4.93 7.44 -7.30
N VAL A 63 6.18 7.87 -7.48
CA VAL A 63 6.52 9.24 -7.93
C VAL A 63 5.92 9.53 -9.30
N VAL A 64 6.07 8.61 -10.27
CA VAL A 64 5.46 8.76 -11.60
C VAL A 64 3.94 8.89 -11.48
N GLN A 65 3.30 8.06 -10.66
CA GLN A 65 1.86 8.09 -10.45
C GLN A 65 1.39 9.41 -9.84
N LEU A 66 2.08 9.90 -8.81
CA LEU A 66 1.79 11.20 -8.20
C LEU A 66 2.00 12.36 -9.17
N LEU A 67 3.04 12.29 -10.01
CA LEU A 67 3.29 13.27 -11.07
C LEU A 67 2.15 13.30 -12.11
N LEU A 68 1.67 12.14 -12.55
CA LEU A 68 0.56 12.06 -13.50
C LEU A 68 -0.72 12.67 -12.92
N VAL A 69 -1.01 12.37 -11.65
CA VAL A 69 -2.16 12.96 -10.95
C VAL A 69 -1.99 14.47 -10.82
N TRP A 70 -0.80 14.94 -10.46
CA TRP A 70 -0.50 16.36 -10.37
C TRP A 70 -0.65 17.09 -11.70
N LEU A 71 -0.12 16.53 -12.79
CA LEU A 71 -0.24 17.08 -14.15
C LEU A 71 -1.71 17.16 -14.59
N TYR A 72 -2.49 16.09 -14.31
CA TYR A 72 -3.90 16.07 -14.65
C TYR A 72 -4.68 17.21 -13.95
N PHE A 73 -4.50 17.37 -12.63
CA PHE A 73 -5.21 18.43 -11.88
C PHE A 73 -4.71 19.82 -12.23
N SER A 74 -3.40 20.01 -12.45
CA SER A 74 -2.83 21.30 -12.88
C SER A 74 -3.35 21.71 -14.25
N ALA A 75 -3.43 20.79 -15.20
CA ALA A 75 -4.00 21.04 -16.53
C ALA A 75 -5.50 21.37 -16.44
N LYS A 76 -6.25 20.63 -15.62
CA LYS A 76 -7.70 20.84 -15.46
C LYS A 76 -8.03 22.18 -14.83
N HIS A 77 -7.27 22.62 -13.82
CA HIS A 77 -7.53 23.88 -13.09
C HIS A 77 -6.75 25.08 -13.64
N ARG A 78 -5.86 24.88 -14.63
CA ARG A 78 -4.99 25.93 -15.23
C ARG A 78 -4.18 26.71 -14.18
N LYS A 79 -3.88 26.12 -13.04
CA LYS A 79 -3.08 26.67 -11.92
C LYS A 79 -2.20 25.57 -11.33
N LEU A 80 -1.05 25.97 -10.77
CA LEU A 80 -0.25 25.08 -9.95
C LEU A 80 -1.07 24.72 -8.70
N PHE A 81 -1.56 23.48 -8.67
CA PHE A 81 -2.48 23.04 -7.64
C PHE A 81 -1.74 22.18 -6.61
N ASN A 82 -1.93 22.50 -5.32
CA ASN A 82 -1.38 21.66 -4.25
C ASN A 82 -2.33 20.49 -4.00
N ILE A 83 -1.95 19.30 -4.49
CA ILE A 83 -2.79 18.09 -4.41
C ILE A 83 -2.80 17.53 -2.98
N VAL A 84 -1.69 17.68 -2.27
CA VAL A 84 -1.44 17.03 -0.98
C VAL A 84 -2.43 17.47 0.09
N ASP A 85 -2.88 18.73 0.06
CA ASP A 85 -3.82 19.25 1.06
C ASP A 85 -5.30 19.18 0.63
N SER A 86 -5.54 18.99 -0.68
CA SER A 86 -6.90 19.12 -1.25
C SER A 86 -7.56 17.80 -1.62
N TYR A 87 -6.79 16.82 -2.10
CA TYR A 87 -7.31 15.56 -2.65
C TYR A 87 -6.65 14.30 -2.11
N LEU A 88 -5.37 14.37 -1.71
CA LEU A 88 -4.61 13.22 -1.24
C LEU A 88 -4.05 13.52 0.15
N GLY A 89 -4.35 12.69 1.14
CA GLY A 89 -3.82 12.83 2.48
C GLY A 89 -2.32 12.51 2.53
N LEU A 90 -1.54 13.29 3.28
CA LEU A 90 -0.13 12.97 3.55
C LEU A 90 0.03 11.55 4.11
N GLY A 91 -0.91 11.12 4.95
CA GLY A 91 -0.92 9.77 5.53
C GLY A 91 -1.00 8.66 4.48
N ASP A 92 -1.79 8.87 3.41
CA ASP A 92 -1.94 7.92 2.33
C ASP A 92 -0.63 7.75 1.53
N ILE A 93 0.05 8.87 1.24
CA ILE A 93 1.35 8.86 0.56
C ILE A 93 2.39 8.16 1.43
N LEU A 94 2.47 8.51 2.72
CA LEU A 94 3.42 7.89 3.66
C LEU A 94 3.17 6.39 3.81
N PHE A 95 1.91 5.98 3.81
CA PHE A 95 1.55 4.56 3.84
C PHE A 95 2.05 3.84 2.58
N LEU A 96 1.82 4.40 1.39
CA LEU A 96 2.30 3.82 0.12
C LEU A 96 3.84 3.76 0.07
N VAL A 97 4.54 4.78 0.57
CA VAL A 97 6.01 4.74 0.72
C VAL A 97 6.44 3.60 1.65
N THR A 98 5.72 3.41 2.75
CA THR A 98 5.98 2.32 3.71
C THR A 98 5.86 0.94 3.05
N LEU A 99 4.87 0.75 2.17
CA LEU A 99 4.65 -0.50 1.44
C LEU A 99 5.78 -0.84 0.46
N ALA A 100 6.45 0.17 -0.10
CA ALA A 100 7.57 -0.01 -1.01
C ALA A 100 8.73 -0.80 -0.38
N PHE A 101 8.85 -0.79 0.95
CA PHE A 101 9.87 -1.55 1.67
C PHE A 101 9.51 -3.03 1.91
N TYR A 102 8.28 -3.44 1.61
CA TYR A 102 7.82 -4.82 1.82
C TYR A 102 7.52 -5.56 0.53
N LEU A 103 6.71 -4.97 -0.33
CA LEU A 103 6.25 -5.61 -1.56
C LEU A 103 7.36 -5.66 -2.61
N SER A 104 7.36 -6.71 -3.44
CA SER A 104 8.13 -6.72 -4.68
C SER A 104 7.53 -5.71 -5.69
N PRO A 105 8.28 -5.25 -6.69
CA PRO A 105 7.82 -4.19 -7.59
C PRO A 105 6.48 -4.50 -8.27
N LEU A 106 6.28 -5.72 -8.76
CA LEU A 106 5.04 -6.11 -9.42
C LEU A 106 3.91 -6.30 -8.42
N ASN A 107 4.17 -6.94 -7.28
CA ASN A 107 3.18 -7.05 -6.21
C ASN A 107 2.76 -5.68 -5.68
N TYR A 108 3.66 -4.69 -5.65
CA TYR A 108 3.34 -3.32 -5.30
C TYR A 108 2.35 -2.69 -6.28
N VAL A 109 2.58 -2.81 -7.59
CA VAL A 109 1.68 -2.30 -8.62
C VAL A 109 0.31 -3.00 -8.54
N VAL A 110 0.30 -4.32 -8.43
CA VAL A 110 -0.95 -5.10 -8.29
C VAL A 110 -1.71 -4.71 -7.03
N PHE A 111 -1.02 -4.61 -5.89
CA PHE A 111 -1.61 -4.15 -4.64
C PHE A 111 -2.22 -2.76 -4.78
N TYR A 112 -1.47 -1.81 -5.37
CA TYR A 112 -1.93 -0.44 -5.60
C TYR A 112 -3.23 -0.42 -6.40
N LEU A 113 -3.29 -1.12 -7.54
CA LEU A 113 -4.48 -1.18 -8.39
C LEU A 113 -5.67 -1.84 -7.66
N LEU A 114 -5.46 -2.98 -7.02
CA LEU A 114 -6.50 -3.68 -6.29
C LEU A 114 -7.03 -2.87 -5.11
N SER A 115 -6.14 -2.20 -4.37
CA SER A 115 -6.53 -1.35 -3.25
C SER A 115 -7.37 -0.15 -3.70
N LEU A 116 -7.05 0.46 -4.85
CA LEU A 116 -7.88 1.54 -5.42
C LEU A 116 -9.26 1.04 -5.84
N ILE A 117 -9.35 -0.14 -6.45
CA ILE A 117 -10.65 -0.76 -6.79
C ILE A 117 -11.46 -1.01 -5.52
N LEU A 118 -10.84 -1.57 -4.48
CA LEU A 118 -11.49 -1.82 -3.19
C LEU A 118 -12.03 -0.52 -2.57
N VAL A 119 -11.22 0.53 -2.55
CA VAL A 119 -11.63 1.85 -2.06
C VAL A 119 -12.78 2.42 -2.89
N LEU A 120 -12.72 2.31 -4.22
CA LEU A 120 -13.81 2.75 -5.10
C LEU A 120 -15.12 2.01 -4.79
N VAL A 121 -15.07 0.70 -4.64
CA VAL A 121 -16.24 -0.12 -4.26
C VAL A 121 -16.78 0.33 -2.90
N TYR A 122 -15.91 0.51 -1.91
CA TYR A 122 -16.29 1.00 -0.58
C TYR A 122 -17.03 2.33 -0.66
N VAL A 123 -16.51 3.28 -1.44
CA VAL A 123 -17.13 4.61 -1.63
C VAL A 123 -18.49 4.50 -2.28
N LEU A 124 -18.61 3.71 -3.36
CA LEU A 124 -19.87 3.51 -4.07
C LEU A 124 -20.96 2.88 -3.17
N VAL A 125 -20.58 1.86 -2.40
CA VAL A 125 -21.50 1.19 -1.47
C VAL A 125 -21.92 2.14 -0.35
N THR A 126 -20.96 2.87 0.25
CA THR A 126 -21.24 3.79 1.36
C THR A 126 -22.12 4.96 0.89
N LYS A 127 -21.85 5.49 -0.31
CA LYS A 127 -22.65 6.57 -0.92
C LYS A 127 -24.09 6.11 -1.17
N ARG A 128 -24.27 4.88 -1.64
CA ARG A 128 -25.61 4.30 -1.90
C ARG A 128 -26.42 4.08 -0.62
N ILE A 129 -25.74 3.70 0.49
CA ILE A 129 -26.42 3.39 1.75
C ILE A 129 -26.71 4.65 2.57
N LYS A 130 -25.76 5.59 2.66
CA LYS A 130 -25.84 6.75 3.54
C LYS A 130 -26.32 8.05 2.90
N GLY A 131 -26.41 8.13 1.55
CA GLY A 131 -26.86 9.32 0.83
C GLY A 131 -26.04 10.60 1.09
N MET A 132 -24.81 10.47 1.60
CA MET A 132 -23.97 11.62 1.99
C MET A 132 -23.10 12.08 0.82
N ASP A 133 -23.17 13.36 0.49
CA ASP A 133 -22.37 13.99 -0.58
C ASP A 133 -20.90 14.26 -0.17
N HIS A 134 -20.58 14.27 1.12
CA HIS A 134 -19.24 14.52 1.64
C HIS A 134 -18.75 13.33 2.49
N ILE A 135 -18.25 12.28 1.83
CA ILE A 135 -17.60 11.15 2.51
C ILE A 135 -16.10 11.39 2.51
N HIS A 136 -15.52 11.66 3.68
CA HIS A 136 -14.07 11.54 3.86
C HIS A 136 -13.71 10.06 3.83
N ILE A 137 -12.93 9.67 2.83
CA ILE A 137 -12.55 8.29 2.55
C ILE A 137 -11.30 7.95 3.36
N PRO A 138 -11.34 6.97 4.29
CA PRO A 138 -10.15 6.53 5.03
C PRO A 138 -9.29 5.62 4.13
N LEU A 139 -8.52 6.23 3.21
CA LEU A 139 -7.78 5.51 2.18
C LEU A 139 -6.67 4.65 2.81
N ALA A 140 -5.82 5.23 3.67
CA ALA A 140 -4.75 4.50 4.35
C ALA A 140 -5.28 3.36 5.22
N GLY A 141 -6.42 3.56 5.90
CA GLY A 141 -7.05 2.54 6.72
C GLY A 141 -7.55 1.34 5.93
N LEU A 142 -8.21 1.58 4.80
CA LEU A 142 -8.69 0.50 3.93
C LEU A 142 -7.53 -0.27 3.28
N GLN A 143 -6.49 0.44 2.85
CA GLN A 143 -5.27 -0.18 2.31
C GLN A 143 -4.53 -0.98 3.38
N ALA A 144 -4.44 -0.47 4.61
CA ALA A 144 -3.83 -1.17 5.73
C ALA A 144 -4.60 -2.45 6.10
N ALA A 145 -5.94 -2.40 6.11
CA ALA A 145 -6.77 -3.58 6.31
C ALA A 145 -6.56 -4.62 5.20
N PHE A 146 -6.52 -4.19 3.95
CA PHE A 146 -6.27 -5.08 2.81
C PHE A 146 -4.89 -5.74 2.91
N LEU A 147 -3.84 -4.97 3.22
CA LEU A 147 -2.50 -5.51 3.41
C LEU A 147 -2.43 -6.47 4.62
N ALA A 148 -3.13 -6.17 5.72
CA ALA A 148 -3.17 -7.05 6.88
C ALA A 148 -3.77 -8.42 6.53
N ILE A 149 -4.82 -8.44 5.70
CA ILE A 149 -5.42 -9.68 5.20
C ILE A 149 -4.41 -10.44 4.32
N LEU A 150 -3.75 -9.77 3.38
CA LEU A 150 -2.75 -10.40 2.51
C LEU A 150 -1.57 -10.94 3.31
N LEU A 151 -1.06 -10.19 4.29
CA LEU A 151 0.02 -10.63 5.17
C LEU A 151 -0.39 -11.84 6.01
N PHE A 152 -1.62 -11.86 6.52
CA PHE A 152 -2.16 -13.00 7.24
C PHE A 152 -2.28 -14.24 6.35
N LEU A 153 -2.76 -14.06 5.12
CA LEU A 153 -2.86 -15.16 4.14
C LEU A 153 -1.48 -15.70 3.76
N ASP A 154 -0.48 -14.81 3.59
CA ASP A 154 0.90 -15.20 3.30
C ASP A 154 1.53 -15.99 4.46
N LEU A 155 1.15 -15.70 5.70
CA LEU A 155 1.55 -16.48 6.88
C LEU A 155 0.94 -17.88 6.91
N VAL A 156 -0.33 -18.01 6.49
CA VAL A 156 -1.05 -19.28 6.48
C VAL A 156 -0.67 -20.11 5.24
N GLN A 157 -0.48 -19.46 4.11
CA GLN A 157 -0.12 -20.06 2.83
C GLN A 157 1.12 -19.37 2.25
N PRO A 158 2.34 -19.82 2.58
CA PRO A 158 3.59 -19.18 2.15
C PRO A 158 3.85 -19.26 0.62
N GLN A 159 2.82 -19.53 -0.16
CA GLN A 159 2.85 -19.53 -1.63
C GLN A 159 2.64 -18.16 -2.26
N LEU A 160 2.04 -17.20 -1.54
CA LEU A 160 1.76 -15.85 -2.04
C LEU A 160 3.03 -15.04 -2.27
N GLN A 161 4.09 -15.27 -1.47
CA GLN A 161 5.43 -14.69 -1.61
C GLN A 161 5.39 -13.18 -1.93
N LEU A 162 4.72 -12.39 -1.08
CA LEU A 162 4.50 -10.95 -1.30
C LEU A 162 5.79 -10.14 -1.52
N CYS A 163 6.92 -10.66 -0.97
CA CYS A 163 8.24 -10.05 -1.12
C CYS A 163 8.98 -10.42 -2.42
N GLN A 164 8.44 -11.34 -3.23
CA GLN A 164 9.08 -11.85 -4.45
C GLN A 164 8.07 -11.98 -5.59
N ASP A 165 8.54 -11.74 -6.83
CA ASP A 165 7.72 -11.89 -8.04
C ASP A 165 7.76 -13.32 -8.62
N SER A 166 7.97 -14.32 -7.76
CA SER A 166 8.18 -15.73 -8.15
C SER A 166 6.97 -16.37 -8.86
N TRP A 167 5.77 -15.86 -8.62
CA TRP A 167 4.54 -16.34 -9.27
C TRP A 167 4.55 -16.09 -10.79
N ILE A 168 5.25 -15.06 -11.27
CA ILE A 168 5.40 -14.76 -12.69
C ILE A 168 6.27 -15.81 -13.37
N TYR A 169 7.41 -16.14 -12.75
CA TYR A 169 8.30 -17.17 -13.28
C TYR A 169 7.65 -18.54 -13.34
N LYS A 170 6.79 -18.87 -12.34
CA LYS A 170 6.01 -20.12 -12.35
C LYS A 170 5.01 -20.16 -13.50
N THR A 171 4.33 -19.06 -13.81
CA THR A 171 3.35 -19.00 -14.90
C THR A 171 4.00 -19.12 -16.28
N TYR A 172 5.19 -18.51 -16.47
CA TYR A 172 5.94 -18.64 -17.71
C TYR A 172 6.53 -20.05 -17.91
N LEU A 173 6.95 -20.72 -16.85
CA LEU A 173 7.46 -22.09 -16.95
C LEU A 173 6.35 -23.13 -17.21
N PHE A 174 5.11 -22.88 -16.78
CA PHE A 174 3.96 -23.77 -17.05
C PHE A 174 3.37 -23.57 -18.45
N ASN A 175 3.47 -22.38 -19.05
CA ASN A 175 2.93 -22.08 -20.40
C ASN A 175 3.99 -22.23 -21.50
N GLY A 176 5.20 -22.63 -21.20
CA GLY A 176 6.32 -22.82 -22.12
C GLY A 176 6.64 -24.27 -22.49
N ILE A 177 5.68 -25.20 -22.28
CA ILE A 177 5.74 -26.59 -22.76
C ILE A 177 4.59 -26.81 -23.71
#